data_b0ab79ff722ae1c10d950a66583ce458
#
_entry.id   b0ab79ff722ae1c10d950a66583ce458
#
_cell.length_a   1.000
_cell.length_b   1.000
_cell.length_c   1.000
_cell.angle_alpha   90.00
_cell.angle_beta   90.00
_cell.angle_gamma   90.00
#
_symmetry.space_group_name_H-M   'P 1'
#
loop_
_entity.id
_entity.type
_entity.pdbx_description
1 polymer ?
#
loop_
_entity_poly.entity_id
_entity_poly.type
_entity_poly.pdbx_seq_one_letter_code
_entity_poly.pdbx_strand_id
1 'polypeptide(L)'
;MGRLSKLSRRELLVRAAAGAAATTVAVAGGNLVAGSPLANAAAQATSSGDLILANGKFVDGRGQVATTLTIRNGRIVTVGTAAALAPDARTIDLGGRTVVPGLFDAHVHYTRAGVNPGYEARRIERAFSIAELQEAIAERAKSVPPGQFITCIGGWNHTQFAEARRPTKAELDAAAPRHPVYISGTGGGTGAITNALGTAFFESKGVMVETRTGVVTSAPAGLAALQGSQTPDGKLRGTADLNAHANSLGLTGVVNAGNLDDQELALRLWREDKLTIRMRPLFSADSPQDVEARVRNNFSQSGRAVGDDLFRVAGFGERIGGTDTMSPQFEPTARMIAKHGWLLQQHSITTKENDFHLEAFRSIAREYPIDKLRWSIIHLQSIDEARLKTLKDLGAGASAQTWTYFSIAGGPPFRRIVDSGIRAGVGTDSTNVSALDPWLSLFYMTTGRNVAGMLTNDGQQISRIEALRLYTEGAAWFSFDDHHVGSFVEGKYADLAVLSHDYLTVPEQTIRKIESVLTLVGGKVVHATSPFSAYRA
;
A
#
# COMPACT_ATOMS: atom_id res chain seq x y z
N MET A 1 35.42 25.49 18.15
CA MET A 1 35.03 24.42 17.19
C MET A 1 33.91 23.59 17.83
N GLY A 2 32.65 24.01 17.66
CA GLY A 2 31.49 23.37 18.26
C GLY A 2 30.96 22.27 17.34
N ARG A 3 30.74 21.09 17.90
CA ARG A 3 30.07 19.97 17.22
C ARG A 3 28.67 20.38 16.79
N LEU A 4 28.42 20.48 15.49
CA LEU A 4 27.07 20.52 14.94
C LEU A 4 26.45 19.12 15.13
N SER A 5 25.62 18.98 16.17
CA SER A 5 24.80 17.79 16.37
C SER A 5 23.81 17.64 15.20
N LYS A 6 23.66 16.44 14.66
CA LYS A 6 22.66 16.10 13.65
C LYS A 6 21.27 16.42 14.23
N LEU A 7 20.62 17.44 13.69
CA LEU A 7 19.25 17.75 14.07
C LEU A 7 18.31 16.62 13.60
N SER A 8 17.46 16.16 14.49
CA SER A 8 16.41 15.20 14.15
C SER A 8 15.35 15.87 13.24
N ARG A 9 14.61 15.09 12.46
CA ARG A 9 13.49 15.60 11.65
C ARG A 9 12.50 16.43 12.48
N ARG A 10 12.34 16.12 13.75
CA ARG A 10 11.53 16.87 14.71
C ARG A 10 12.05 18.28 14.94
N GLU A 11 13.35 18.45 15.08
CA GLU A 11 13.98 19.76 15.31
C GLU A 11 13.94 20.62 14.05
N LEU A 12 13.98 20.02 12.87
CA LEU A 12 13.81 20.69 11.59
C LEU A 12 12.37 21.27 11.43
N LEU A 13 11.36 20.48 11.80
CA LEU A 13 9.95 20.92 11.76
C LEU A 13 9.66 22.04 12.76
N VAL A 14 10.21 21.97 13.98
CA VAL A 14 10.04 23.01 15.00
C VAL A 14 10.73 24.31 14.55
N ARG A 15 11.87 24.24 13.89
CA ARG A 15 12.56 25.44 13.38
C ARG A 15 11.91 26.04 12.12
N ALA A 16 11.30 25.22 11.26
CA ALA A 16 10.51 25.70 10.14
C ALA A 16 9.25 26.46 10.62
N ALA A 17 8.60 25.99 11.68
CA ALA A 17 7.47 26.69 12.30
C ALA A 17 7.87 28.01 12.98
N ALA A 18 9.05 28.07 13.59
CA ALA A 18 9.57 29.31 14.20
C ALA A 18 10.07 30.34 13.16
N GLY A 19 10.53 29.88 11.98
CA GLY A 19 10.98 30.77 10.89
C GLY A 19 9.85 31.46 10.14
N ALA A 20 8.65 30.87 10.10
CA ALA A 20 7.49 31.45 9.43
C ALA A 20 6.86 32.65 10.18
N ALA A 21 7.18 32.85 11.44
CA ALA A 21 6.66 33.95 12.26
C ALA A 21 7.48 35.26 12.19
N ALA A 22 8.61 35.29 11.46
CA ALA A 22 9.58 36.40 11.49
C ALA A 22 9.77 37.16 10.17
N THR A 23 8.91 36.97 9.14
CA THR A 23 9.05 37.66 7.86
C THR A 23 7.81 38.47 7.46
N THR A 24 7.55 39.50 8.22
CA THR A 24 6.85 40.69 7.75
C THR A 24 7.73 41.89 8.11
N VAL A 25 8.57 42.38 7.20
CA VAL A 25 8.91 43.79 6.94
C VAL A 25 10.10 43.87 5.95
N ALA A 26 9.93 44.81 4.95
CA ALA A 26 10.89 45.44 4.08
C ALA A 26 11.17 44.79 2.70
N VAL A 27 10.42 45.26 1.72
CA VAL A 27 10.85 45.33 0.30
C VAL A 27 11.59 46.65 0.09
N ALA A 28 12.89 46.57 -0.17
CA ALA A 28 13.64 47.60 -0.90
C ALA A 28 14.92 46.97 -1.46
N GLY A 29 14.99 46.97 -2.78
CA GLY A 29 16.09 46.84 -3.74
C GLY A 29 17.42 46.18 -3.33
N GLY A 30 17.82 45.14 -4.10
CA GLY A 30 19.19 44.69 -4.16
C GLY A 30 19.37 43.18 -4.37
N ASN A 31 19.91 42.83 -5.51
CA ASN A 31 20.53 41.56 -5.95
C ASN A 31 20.31 40.28 -5.11
N LEU A 32 19.56 39.34 -5.68
CA LEU A 32 19.45 37.96 -5.24
C LEU A 32 20.80 37.23 -5.38
N VAL A 33 21.47 37.00 -4.26
CA VAL A 33 22.55 36.02 -4.14
C VAL A 33 21.89 34.65 -3.88
N ALA A 34 22.14 33.72 -4.79
CA ALA A 34 21.70 32.34 -4.69
C ALA A 34 22.29 31.66 -3.45
N GLY A 35 21.45 31.01 -2.66
CA GLY A 35 21.89 30.12 -1.59
C GLY A 35 21.08 30.24 -0.30
N SER A 36 19.81 29.76 -0.31
CA SER A 36 19.08 29.57 0.96
C SER A 36 19.70 28.42 1.77
N PRO A 37 20.04 28.62 3.05
CA PRO A 37 20.59 27.56 3.93
C PRO A 37 19.66 26.33 4.07
N LEU A 38 18.37 26.49 3.79
CA LEU A 38 17.37 25.42 3.81
C LEU A 38 17.48 24.44 2.63
N ALA A 39 17.96 24.91 1.46
CA ALA A 39 18.17 24.03 0.31
C ALA A 39 19.38 23.11 0.52
N ASN A 40 20.41 23.57 1.22
CA ASN A 40 21.58 22.75 1.55
C ASN A 40 21.35 21.78 2.72
N ALA A 41 20.44 22.07 3.66
CA ALA A 41 20.11 21.15 4.75
C ALA A 41 19.28 19.94 4.28
N ALA A 42 18.41 20.13 3.27
CA ALA A 42 17.68 19.03 2.63
C ALA A 42 18.60 18.12 1.79
N ALA A 43 19.70 18.65 1.26
CA ALA A 43 20.68 17.88 0.46
C ALA A 43 21.63 17.03 1.34
N GLN A 44 21.69 17.24 2.64
CA GLN A 44 22.58 16.49 3.56
C GLN A 44 21.89 15.34 4.32
N ALA A 45 20.61 15.09 4.07
CA ALA A 45 19.93 13.93 4.65
C ALA A 45 20.32 12.65 3.89
N THR A 46 21.34 11.95 4.43
CA THR A 46 21.76 10.59 4.05
C THR A 46 21.95 10.37 2.55
N SER A 47 23.18 10.61 2.05
CA SER A 47 23.60 10.12 0.74
C SER A 47 23.46 8.58 0.72
N SER A 48 22.43 8.05 0.08
CA SER A 48 22.54 6.73 -0.48
C SER A 48 23.70 6.83 -1.47
N GLY A 49 24.81 6.12 -1.22
CA GLY A 49 25.96 6.18 -2.13
C GLY A 49 25.53 5.91 -3.56
N ASP A 50 26.23 6.48 -4.53
CA ASP A 50 25.95 6.25 -5.95
C ASP A 50 25.93 4.75 -6.22
N LEU A 51 24.96 4.27 -7.01
CA LEU A 51 24.69 2.86 -7.23
C LEU A 51 24.48 2.56 -8.72
N ILE A 52 25.12 1.53 -9.21
CA ILE A 52 24.85 0.94 -10.53
C ILE A 52 24.17 -0.41 -10.32
N LEU A 53 22.98 -0.57 -10.89
CA LEU A 53 22.33 -1.87 -11.02
C LEU A 53 22.60 -2.40 -12.43
N ALA A 54 23.42 -3.43 -12.56
CA ALA A 54 23.86 -3.98 -13.82
C ALA A 54 23.29 -5.37 -14.09
N ASN A 55 23.27 -5.78 -15.37
CA ASN A 55 22.86 -7.11 -15.78
C ASN A 55 21.47 -7.48 -15.25
N GLY A 56 20.50 -6.57 -15.38
CA GLY A 56 19.09 -6.78 -15.05
C GLY A 56 18.21 -6.76 -16.29
N LYS A 57 16.99 -7.31 -16.17
CA LYS A 57 15.91 -7.13 -17.14
C LYS A 57 14.91 -6.11 -16.57
N PHE A 58 15.14 -4.82 -16.85
CA PHE A 58 14.29 -3.74 -16.36
C PHE A 58 13.02 -3.64 -17.20
N VAL A 59 11.87 -3.85 -16.56
CA VAL A 59 10.55 -3.91 -17.20
C VAL A 59 9.60 -2.94 -16.48
N ASP A 60 8.96 -2.05 -17.22
CA ASP A 60 7.89 -1.20 -16.71
C ASP A 60 6.62 -1.27 -17.60
N GLY A 61 5.68 -0.34 -17.42
CA GLY A 61 4.44 -0.29 -18.21
C GLY A 61 4.62 -0.11 -19.73
N ARG A 62 5.87 0.02 -20.22
CA ARG A 62 6.25 0.09 -21.65
C ARG A 62 6.90 -1.20 -22.15
N GLY A 63 7.08 -2.18 -21.29
CA GLY A 63 7.84 -3.41 -21.57
C GLY A 63 9.28 -3.35 -21.05
N GLN A 64 10.20 -4.11 -21.65
CA GLN A 64 11.62 -4.07 -21.28
C GLN A 64 12.25 -2.78 -21.80
N VAL A 65 12.85 -2.00 -20.89
CA VAL A 65 13.40 -0.67 -21.20
C VAL A 65 14.91 -0.59 -21.05
N ALA A 66 15.55 -1.49 -20.27
CA ALA A 66 16.99 -1.43 -20.01
C ALA A 66 17.56 -2.76 -19.51
N THR A 67 18.91 -2.81 -19.44
CA THR A 67 19.67 -3.85 -18.73
C THR A 67 20.54 -3.29 -17.61
N THR A 68 20.65 -1.97 -17.51
CA THR A 68 21.44 -1.25 -16.51
C THR A 68 20.69 0.01 -16.07
N LEU A 69 20.81 0.34 -14.80
CA LEU A 69 20.26 1.56 -14.21
C LEU A 69 21.31 2.20 -13.30
N THR A 70 21.51 3.50 -13.44
CA THR A 70 22.39 4.28 -12.56
C THR A 70 21.57 5.16 -11.63
N ILE A 71 21.90 5.15 -10.35
CA ILE A 71 21.20 5.86 -9.28
C ILE A 71 22.19 6.81 -8.58
N ARG A 72 21.78 8.07 -8.38
CA ARG A 72 22.51 9.07 -7.61
C ARG A 72 21.52 9.81 -6.69
N ASN A 73 21.87 9.95 -5.43
CA ASN A 73 21.03 10.62 -4.43
C ASN A 73 19.58 10.09 -4.41
N GLY A 74 19.43 8.76 -4.57
CA GLY A 74 18.13 8.10 -4.57
C GLY A 74 17.29 8.26 -5.84
N ARG A 75 17.84 8.92 -6.89
CA ARG A 75 17.15 9.12 -8.16
C ARG A 75 17.86 8.43 -9.31
N ILE A 76 17.08 8.02 -10.30
CA ILE A 76 17.55 7.46 -11.57
C ILE A 76 18.23 8.57 -12.36
N VAL A 77 19.50 8.39 -12.73
CA VAL A 77 20.25 9.34 -13.55
C VAL A 77 20.46 8.86 -14.98
N THR A 78 20.55 7.53 -15.20
CA THR A 78 20.52 6.96 -16.56
C THR A 78 19.77 5.65 -16.61
N VAL A 79 19.20 5.38 -17.77
CA VAL A 79 18.49 4.14 -18.10
C VAL A 79 19.13 3.52 -19.33
N GLY A 80 19.65 2.29 -19.23
CA GLY A 80 20.27 1.54 -20.35
C GLY A 80 21.78 1.59 -20.38
N THR A 81 22.41 2.67 -19.97
CA THR A 81 23.88 2.82 -19.93
C THR A 81 24.36 3.17 -18.52
N ALA A 82 25.57 2.75 -18.18
CA ALA A 82 26.20 3.22 -16.95
C ALA A 82 26.70 4.65 -17.13
N ALA A 83 26.24 5.59 -16.29
CA ALA A 83 26.83 6.93 -16.24
C ALA A 83 28.20 6.87 -15.55
N ALA A 84 29.07 7.85 -15.85
CA ALA A 84 30.25 8.08 -15.04
C ALA A 84 29.83 8.53 -13.64
N LEU A 85 30.06 7.66 -12.66
CA LEU A 85 29.82 7.92 -11.25
C LEU A 85 31.12 8.23 -10.50
N ALA A 86 30.98 8.59 -9.23
CA ALA A 86 32.14 8.72 -8.36
C ALA A 86 32.92 7.38 -8.26
N PRO A 87 34.25 7.41 -8.03
CA PRO A 87 35.06 6.19 -7.99
C PRO A 87 34.63 5.17 -6.90
N ASP A 88 33.87 5.60 -5.90
CA ASP A 88 33.33 4.80 -4.79
C ASP A 88 31.91 4.29 -5.03
N ALA A 89 31.36 4.52 -6.24
CA ALA A 89 30.03 4.02 -6.59
C ALA A 89 29.96 2.48 -6.54
N ARG A 90 28.95 1.97 -5.85
CA ARG A 90 28.75 0.51 -5.75
C ARG A 90 28.03 -0.03 -6.98
N THR A 91 28.46 -1.20 -7.44
CA THR A 91 27.75 -1.95 -8.47
C THR A 91 27.12 -3.20 -7.89
N ILE A 92 25.85 -3.43 -8.20
CA ILE A 92 25.12 -4.67 -7.89
C ILE A 92 24.84 -5.37 -9.22
N ASP A 93 25.40 -6.55 -9.40
CA ASP A 93 25.07 -7.46 -10.52
C ASP A 93 23.75 -8.18 -10.20
N LEU A 94 22.75 -7.98 -11.03
CA LEU A 94 21.40 -8.54 -10.84
C LEU A 94 21.25 -9.96 -11.44
N GLY A 95 22.28 -10.48 -12.12
CA GLY A 95 22.32 -11.84 -12.64
C GLY A 95 21.20 -12.15 -13.64
N GLY A 96 20.84 -11.20 -14.49
CA GLY A 96 19.76 -11.34 -15.49
C GLY A 96 18.33 -11.29 -14.92
N ARG A 97 18.14 -10.99 -13.64
CA ARG A 97 16.82 -10.99 -13.00
C ARG A 97 15.92 -9.88 -13.53
N THR A 98 14.63 -10.14 -13.53
CA THR A 98 13.61 -9.14 -13.86
C THR A 98 13.51 -8.12 -12.73
N VAL A 99 13.52 -6.86 -13.12
CA VAL A 99 13.36 -5.69 -12.22
C VAL A 99 12.13 -4.92 -12.67
N VAL A 100 11.26 -4.62 -11.73
CA VAL A 100 10.07 -3.79 -11.97
C VAL A 100 10.16 -2.51 -11.14
N PRO A 101 9.50 -1.41 -11.54
CA PRO A 101 9.31 -0.28 -10.65
C PRO A 101 8.67 -0.76 -9.35
N GLY A 102 8.98 -0.11 -8.25
CA GLY A 102 8.33 -0.41 -6.99
C GLY A 102 6.81 -0.43 -7.15
N LEU A 103 6.18 -1.51 -6.71
CA LEU A 103 4.74 -1.67 -6.76
C LEU A 103 4.09 -0.62 -5.85
N PHE A 104 2.97 -0.09 -6.29
CA PHE A 104 2.23 0.95 -5.58
C PHE A 104 0.76 0.53 -5.47
N ASP A 105 0.20 0.52 -4.26
CA ASP A 105 -1.20 0.17 -4.03
C ASP A 105 -2.06 1.44 -4.06
N ALA A 106 -2.98 1.54 -5.01
CA ALA A 106 -3.80 2.74 -5.23
C ALA A 106 -4.87 2.95 -4.16
N HIS A 107 -5.19 1.91 -3.37
CA HIS A 107 -6.17 1.98 -2.29
C HIS A 107 -6.07 0.76 -1.38
N VAL A 108 -5.73 0.98 -0.12
CA VAL A 108 -5.55 -0.06 0.88
C VAL A 108 -5.82 0.48 2.30
N HIS A 109 -6.33 -0.37 3.20
CA HIS A 109 -6.42 -0.07 4.63
C HIS A 109 -5.14 -0.52 5.37
N TYR A 110 -4.01 0.02 4.93
CA TYR A 110 -2.68 -0.46 5.31
C TYR A 110 -2.40 -0.35 6.81
N THR A 111 -2.65 0.80 7.40
CA THR A 111 -2.38 1.01 8.83
C THR A 111 -3.25 0.15 9.73
N ARG A 112 -4.49 -0.15 9.30
CA ARG A 112 -5.37 -1.11 9.99
C ARG A 112 -4.72 -2.49 10.11
N ALA A 113 -4.05 -2.96 9.06
CA ALA A 113 -3.31 -4.23 9.11
C ALA A 113 -2.12 -4.17 10.08
N GLY A 114 -1.41 -3.07 10.11
CA GLY A 114 -0.25 -2.86 11.00
C GLY A 114 -0.61 -2.91 12.48
N VAL A 115 -1.85 -2.56 12.84
CA VAL A 115 -2.31 -2.60 14.23
C VAL A 115 -3.05 -3.88 14.60
N ASN A 116 -3.08 -4.88 13.74
CA ASN A 116 -3.64 -6.18 14.09
C ASN A 116 -2.90 -6.78 15.31
N PRO A 117 -3.62 -7.41 16.25
CA PRO A 117 -3.00 -7.98 17.43
C PRO A 117 -2.13 -9.20 17.10
N GLY A 118 -1.12 -9.43 17.94
CA GLY A 118 -0.20 -10.54 17.81
C GLY A 118 0.92 -10.31 16.79
N TYR A 119 1.46 -11.41 16.28
CA TYR A 119 2.52 -11.46 15.29
C TYR A 119 1.95 -12.05 14.00
N GLU A 120 1.63 -11.22 13.01
CA GLU A 120 0.98 -11.69 11.81
C GLU A 120 1.89 -12.56 10.93
N ALA A 121 1.34 -13.72 10.51
CA ALA A 121 1.93 -14.65 9.55
C ALA A 121 1.33 -14.39 8.15
N ARG A 122 1.58 -13.19 7.57
CA ARG A 122 0.98 -12.77 6.29
C ARG A 122 1.30 -13.68 5.10
N ARG A 123 2.34 -14.52 5.19
CA ARG A 123 2.63 -15.54 4.15
C ARG A 123 1.50 -16.55 3.96
N ILE A 124 0.54 -16.66 4.89
CA ILE A 124 -0.69 -17.46 4.73
C ILE A 124 -1.52 -16.99 3.52
N GLU A 125 -1.46 -15.72 3.14
CA GLU A 125 -2.15 -15.18 1.96
C GLU A 125 -1.79 -15.93 0.67
N ARG A 126 -0.58 -16.47 0.59
CA ARG A 126 -0.04 -17.22 -0.55
C ARG A 126 0.21 -18.71 -0.29
N ALA A 127 -0.36 -19.24 0.78
CA ALA A 127 -0.39 -20.67 1.03
C ALA A 127 -1.55 -21.29 0.23
N PHE A 128 -1.26 -22.30 -0.57
CA PHE A 128 -2.26 -22.99 -1.41
C PHE A 128 -2.49 -24.45 -1.00
N SER A 129 -1.96 -24.84 0.16
CA SER A 129 -2.25 -26.10 0.86
C SER A 129 -2.18 -25.92 2.37
N ILE A 130 -2.73 -26.85 3.12
CA ILE A 130 -2.62 -26.86 4.59
C ILE A 130 -1.14 -27.00 5.00
N ALA A 131 -0.35 -27.75 4.27
CA ALA A 131 1.09 -27.90 4.53
C ALA A 131 1.82 -26.54 4.38
N GLU A 132 1.57 -25.78 3.30
CA GLU A 132 2.15 -24.44 3.11
C GLU A 132 1.67 -23.45 4.20
N LEU A 133 0.43 -23.55 4.67
CA LEU A 133 -0.06 -22.77 5.80
C LEU A 133 0.71 -23.10 7.09
N GLN A 134 0.89 -24.40 7.39
CA GLN A 134 1.68 -24.82 8.56
C GLN A 134 3.13 -24.33 8.47
N GLU A 135 3.75 -24.41 7.31
CA GLU A 135 5.09 -23.88 7.06
C GLU A 135 5.17 -22.35 7.31
N ALA A 136 4.19 -21.58 6.82
CA ALA A 136 4.12 -20.14 7.04
C ALA A 136 4.02 -19.77 8.53
N ILE A 137 3.21 -20.51 9.29
CA ILE A 137 3.08 -20.34 10.74
C ILE A 137 4.38 -20.75 11.46
N ALA A 138 4.97 -21.88 11.11
CA ALA A 138 6.19 -22.39 11.73
C ALA A 138 7.39 -21.47 11.45
N GLU A 139 7.49 -20.91 10.25
CA GLU A 139 8.51 -19.91 9.91
C GLU A 139 8.35 -18.64 10.74
N ARG A 140 7.11 -18.15 10.86
CA ARG A 140 6.83 -16.98 11.73
C ARG A 140 7.19 -17.25 13.19
N ALA A 141 6.91 -18.46 13.69
CA ALA A 141 7.19 -18.85 15.07
C ALA A 141 8.68 -18.73 15.47
N LYS A 142 9.60 -18.83 14.50
CA LYS A 142 11.04 -18.69 14.76
C LYS A 142 11.45 -17.28 15.25
N SER A 143 10.68 -16.26 14.87
CA SER A 143 10.92 -14.85 15.21
C SER A 143 10.00 -14.30 16.30
N VAL A 144 9.09 -15.11 16.83
CA VAL A 144 8.09 -14.72 17.84
C VAL A 144 8.54 -15.20 19.23
N PRO A 145 8.52 -14.35 20.27
CA PRO A 145 8.78 -14.79 21.63
C PRO A 145 7.78 -15.88 22.07
N PRO A 146 8.23 -16.95 22.74
CA PRO A 146 7.33 -18.02 23.21
C PRO A 146 6.13 -17.49 24.00
N GLY A 147 4.97 -18.07 23.79
CA GLY A 147 3.72 -17.69 24.44
C GLY A 147 3.01 -16.48 23.82
N GLN A 148 3.63 -15.78 22.87
CA GLN A 148 2.96 -14.71 22.14
C GLN A 148 2.11 -15.25 20.98
N PHE A 149 0.99 -14.58 20.69
CA PHE A 149 0.08 -14.98 19.63
C PHE A 149 0.72 -14.82 18.24
N ILE A 150 0.60 -15.88 17.43
CA ILE A 150 0.76 -15.79 15.98
C ILE A 150 -0.63 -15.64 15.37
N THR A 151 -0.82 -14.63 14.53
CA THR A 151 -2.12 -14.30 13.95
C THR A 151 -2.06 -14.21 12.43
N CYS A 152 -3.20 -14.33 11.77
CA CYS A 152 -3.44 -13.88 10.40
C CYS A 152 -4.90 -13.45 10.31
N ILE A 153 -5.13 -12.14 10.20
CA ILE A 153 -6.47 -11.55 10.24
C ILE A 153 -6.81 -11.05 8.84
N GLY A 154 -7.71 -11.78 8.16
CA GLY A 154 -8.09 -11.55 6.77
C GLY A 154 -6.98 -11.90 5.76
N GLY A 155 -7.26 -11.68 4.49
CA GLY A 155 -6.32 -11.88 3.38
C GLY A 155 -6.16 -13.34 2.92
N TRP A 156 -6.94 -14.28 3.44
CA TRP A 156 -6.93 -15.68 3.03
C TRP A 156 -8.33 -16.30 3.11
N ASN A 157 -8.55 -17.38 2.36
CA ASN A 157 -9.80 -18.13 2.39
C ASN A 157 -9.51 -19.64 2.28
N HIS A 158 -10.25 -20.48 3.00
CA HIS A 158 -10.02 -21.92 3.00
C HIS A 158 -10.17 -22.58 1.61
N THR A 159 -10.89 -21.96 0.68
CA THR A 159 -11.04 -22.46 -0.69
C THR A 159 -9.78 -22.29 -1.54
N GLN A 160 -8.76 -21.55 -1.05
CA GLN A 160 -7.46 -21.45 -1.72
C GLN A 160 -6.61 -22.72 -1.56
N PHE A 161 -6.86 -23.49 -0.52
CA PHE A 161 -6.09 -24.70 -0.23
C PHE A 161 -6.53 -25.86 -1.13
N ALA A 162 -5.58 -26.68 -1.55
CA ALA A 162 -5.84 -27.88 -2.35
C ALA A 162 -6.84 -28.82 -1.67
N GLU A 163 -6.83 -28.84 -0.34
CA GLU A 163 -7.74 -29.63 0.49
C GLU A 163 -9.16 -29.01 0.58
N ALA A 164 -9.34 -27.78 0.12
CA ALA A 164 -10.60 -27.03 0.13
C ALA A 164 -11.32 -27.03 1.48
N ARG A 165 -10.55 -27.05 2.59
CA ARG A 165 -11.04 -27.06 3.97
C ARG A 165 -10.23 -26.14 4.86
N ARG A 166 -10.77 -25.84 6.02
CA ARG A 166 -10.04 -25.15 7.10
C ARG A 166 -8.94 -26.05 7.67
N PRO A 167 -7.84 -25.47 8.20
CA PRO A 167 -6.91 -26.24 9.03
C PRO A 167 -7.62 -26.74 10.28
N THR A 168 -7.16 -27.84 10.82
CA THR A 168 -7.60 -28.37 12.10
C THR A 168 -6.81 -27.78 13.26
N LYS A 169 -7.36 -27.85 14.46
CA LYS A 169 -6.66 -27.47 15.70
C LYS A 169 -5.31 -28.19 15.84
N ALA A 170 -5.27 -29.50 15.56
CA ALA A 170 -4.05 -30.30 15.63
C ALA A 170 -2.98 -29.86 14.62
N GLU A 171 -3.38 -29.46 13.41
CA GLU A 171 -2.46 -28.92 12.40
C GLU A 171 -1.84 -27.58 12.86
N LEU A 172 -2.64 -26.73 13.53
CA LEU A 172 -2.13 -25.48 14.11
C LEU A 172 -1.23 -25.73 15.35
N ASP A 173 -1.56 -26.72 16.19
CA ASP A 173 -0.72 -27.15 17.32
C ASP A 173 0.64 -27.65 16.83
N ALA A 174 0.66 -28.45 15.76
CA ALA A 174 1.89 -28.97 15.16
C ALA A 174 2.77 -27.85 14.57
N ALA A 175 2.16 -26.85 13.93
CA ALA A 175 2.88 -25.73 13.31
C ALA A 175 3.51 -24.78 14.35
N ALA A 176 2.84 -24.56 15.50
CA ALA A 176 3.29 -23.62 16.53
C ALA A 176 3.06 -24.15 17.95
N PRO A 177 3.78 -25.20 18.39
CA PRO A 177 3.53 -25.87 19.67
C PRO A 177 3.79 -25.02 20.92
N ARG A 178 4.51 -23.91 20.77
CA ARG A 178 4.86 -22.99 21.88
C ARG A 178 4.13 -21.63 21.80
N HIS A 179 3.24 -21.46 20.84
CA HIS A 179 2.55 -20.20 20.58
C HIS A 179 1.05 -20.42 20.46
N PRO A 180 0.21 -19.59 21.09
CA PRO A 180 -1.18 -19.50 20.72
C PRO A 180 -1.31 -18.98 19.29
N VAL A 181 -2.22 -19.59 18.51
CA VAL A 181 -2.47 -19.21 17.11
C VAL A 181 -3.92 -18.74 16.99
N TYR A 182 -4.15 -17.66 16.27
CA TYR A 182 -5.48 -17.21 15.88
C TYR A 182 -5.45 -16.74 14.42
N ILE A 183 -6.18 -17.41 13.56
CA ILE A 183 -6.32 -17.06 12.16
C ILE A 183 -7.79 -16.91 11.79
N SER A 184 -8.13 -15.79 11.14
CA SER A 184 -9.47 -15.55 10.63
C SER A 184 -9.40 -15.20 9.15
N GLY A 185 -10.22 -15.87 8.35
CA GLY A 185 -10.19 -15.70 6.89
C GLY A 185 -11.08 -14.56 6.39
N THR A 186 -10.91 -14.23 5.12
CA THR A 186 -11.73 -13.30 4.36
C THR A 186 -12.97 -14.00 3.80
N GLY A 187 -14.10 -13.29 3.80
CA GLY A 187 -15.37 -13.78 3.25
C GLY A 187 -16.16 -14.70 4.21
N GLY A 188 -17.44 -14.85 3.90
CA GLY A 188 -18.36 -15.67 4.70
C GLY A 188 -17.97 -17.15 4.68
N GLY A 189 -18.05 -17.80 5.83
CA GLY A 189 -17.81 -19.25 5.95
C GLY A 189 -16.40 -19.65 6.36
N THR A 190 -15.37 -18.81 6.21
CA THR A 190 -14.03 -19.16 6.71
C THR A 190 -13.96 -19.09 8.23
N GLY A 191 -14.53 -18.06 8.84
CA GLY A 191 -14.55 -17.87 10.30
C GLY A 191 -13.16 -17.73 10.92
N ALA A 192 -13.07 -17.92 12.22
CA ALA A 192 -11.82 -17.88 12.98
C ALA A 192 -11.52 -19.24 13.62
N ILE A 193 -10.23 -19.59 13.64
CA ILE A 193 -9.74 -20.86 14.19
C ILE A 193 -8.54 -20.58 15.10
N THR A 194 -8.46 -21.33 16.18
CA THR A 194 -7.36 -21.27 17.14
C THR A 194 -6.81 -22.66 17.48
N ASN A 195 -5.59 -22.71 17.98
CA ASN A 195 -4.97 -23.94 18.49
C ASN A 195 -5.28 -24.16 19.98
N ALA A 196 -4.69 -25.18 20.61
CA ALA A 196 -4.94 -25.52 22.01
C ALA A 196 -4.57 -24.39 22.98
N LEU A 197 -3.41 -23.75 22.78
CA LEU A 197 -2.98 -22.62 23.62
C LEU A 197 -3.89 -21.40 23.46
N GLY A 198 -4.34 -21.13 22.23
CA GLY A 198 -5.29 -20.06 21.98
C GLY A 198 -6.69 -20.36 22.52
N THR A 199 -7.15 -21.63 22.49
CA THR A 199 -8.41 -22.06 23.11
C THR A 199 -8.42 -21.68 24.60
N ALA A 200 -7.39 -22.05 25.36
CA ALA A 200 -7.29 -21.71 26.78
C ALA A 200 -7.34 -20.20 27.04
N PHE A 201 -6.69 -19.40 26.19
CA PHE A 201 -6.76 -17.94 26.27
C PHE A 201 -8.18 -17.41 26.06
N PHE A 202 -8.86 -17.83 24.99
CA PHE A 202 -10.20 -17.34 24.64
C PHE A 202 -11.24 -17.73 25.71
N GLU A 203 -11.19 -18.97 26.20
CA GLU A 203 -12.05 -19.43 27.29
C GLU A 203 -11.86 -18.60 28.57
N SER A 204 -10.60 -18.25 28.90
CA SER A 204 -10.31 -17.35 30.05
C SER A 204 -10.87 -15.95 29.88
N LYS A 205 -11.22 -15.53 28.65
CA LYS A 205 -11.85 -14.25 28.30
C LYS A 205 -13.37 -14.36 28.09
N GLY A 206 -13.95 -15.54 28.33
CA GLY A 206 -15.38 -15.79 28.10
C GLY A 206 -15.76 -15.90 26.62
N VAL A 207 -14.78 -16.08 25.73
CA VAL A 207 -15.03 -16.31 24.30
C VAL A 207 -15.11 -17.79 24.05
N MET A 208 -16.25 -18.26 23.54
CA MET A 208 -16.49 -19.68 23.29
C MET A 208 -15.68 -20.19 22.09
N VAL A 209 -15.03 -21.32 22.29
CA VAL A 209 -14.30 -22.07 21.26
C VAL A 209 -14.84 -23.49 21.21
N GLU A 210 -15.11 -24.01 20.02
CA GLU A 210 -15.42 -25.42 19.86
C GLU A 210 -14.17 -26.26 20.15
N THR A 211 -14.16 -26.96 21.27
CA THR A 211 -12.97 -27.62 21.80
C THR A 211 -12.31 -28.59 20.82
N ARG A 212 -13.13 -29.32 20.04
CA ARG A 212 -12.63 -30.32 19.09
C ARG A 212 -11.99 -29.73 17.85
N THR A 213 -12.58 -28.65 17.28
CA THR A 213 -12.17 -28.08 15.99
C THR A 213 -11.29 -26.84 16.14
N GLY A 214 -11.33 -26.17 17.30
CA GLY A 214 -10.68 -24.89 17.52
C GLY A 214 -11.42 -23.69 16.88
N VAL A 215 -12.65 -23.89 16.40
CA VAL A 215 -13.46 -22.80 15.82
C VAL A 215 -13.88 -21.83 16.91
N VAL A 216 -13.50 -20.57 16.76
CA VAL A 216 -13.95 -19.47 17.62
C VAL A 216 -15.36 -19.09 17.17
N THR A 217 -16.37 -19.30 18.03
CA THR A 217 -17.79 -19.16 17.66
C THR A 217 -18.18 -17.75 17.25
N SER A 218 -17.45 -16.74 17.75
CA SER A 218 -17.59 -15.35 17.35
C SER A 218 -16.21 -14.76 17.01
N ALA A 219 -15.90 -14.68 15.72
CA ALA A 219 -14.64 -14.06 15.25
C ALA A 219 -14.49 -12.60 15.75
N PRO A 220 -15.53 -11.74 15.76
CA PRO A 220 -15.45 -10.41 16.34
C PRO A 220 -15.12 -10.41 17.85
N ALA A 221 -15.71 -11.31 18.64
CA ALA A 221 -15.40 -11.43 20.06
C ALA A 221 -13.96 -11.91 20.30
N GLY A 222 -13.49 -12.88 19.51
CA GLY A 222 -12.10 -13.33 19.54
C GLY A 222 -11.12 -12.21 19.22
N LEU A 223 -11.39 -11.45 18.16
CA LEU A 223 -10.57 -10.29 17.80
C LEU A 223 -10.57 -9.22 18.89
N ALA A 224 -11.73 -8.90 19.48
CA ALA A 224 -11.84 -7.94 20.58
C ALA A 224 -11.04 -8.39 21.82
N ALA A 225 -11.07 -9.68 22.15
CA ALA A 225 -10.28 -10.23 23.25
C ALA A 225 -8.76 -10.09 23.02
N LEU A 226 -8.30 -10.30 21.79
CA LEU A 226 -6.89 -10.08 21.41
C LEU A 226 -6.51 -8.60 21.44
N GLN A 227 -7.38 -7.72 20.92
CA GLN A 227 -7.17 -6.27 20.94
C GLN A 227 -7.07 -5.72 22.37
N GLY A 228 -7.86 -6.27 23.30
CA GLY A 228 -7.82 -5.91 24.72
C GLY A 228 -6.49 -6.24 25.42
N SER A 229 -5.68 -7.14 24.85
CA SER A 229 -4.34 -7.49 25.36
C SER A 229 -3.18 -6.79 24.61
N GLN A 230 -3.48 -5.97 23.61
CA GLN A 230 -2.48 -5.35 22.76
C GLN A 230 -1.87 -4.10 23.39
N THR A 231 -0.55 -3.97 23.29
CA THR A 231 0.20 -2.81 23.79
C THR A 231 0.51 -1.80 22.67
N PRO A 232 0.76 -0.52 22.99
CA PRO A 232 1.21 0.48 22.01
C PRO A 232 2.49 0.05 21.28
N ASP A 233 3.45 -0.57 21.98
CA ASP A 233 4.67 -1.09 21.36
C ASP A 233 4.39 -2.29 20.45
N GLY A 234 3.40 -3.11 20.79
CA GLY A 234 2.92 -4.21 19.94
C GLY A 234 2.35 -3.68 18.62
N LYS A 235 1.57 -2.61 18.64
CA LYS A 235 1.04 -1.95 17.44
C LYS A 235 2.16 -1.35 16.58
N LEU A 236 3.12 -0.66 17.20
CA LEU A 236 4.25 -0.08 16.48
C LEU A 236 5.10 -1.15 15.81
N ARG A 237 5.40 -2.24 16.53
CA ARG A 237 6.10 -3.40 15.98
C ARG A 237 5.32 -4.01 14.81
N GLY A 238 4.01 -4.26 14.97
CA GLY A 238 3.17 -4.81 13.91
C GLY A 238 3.19 -3.95 12.65
N THR A 239 3.17 -2.62 12.80
CA THR A 239 3.30 -1.69 11.67
C THR A 239 4.68 -1.79 10.99
N ALA A 240 5.77 -1.95 11.75
CA ALA A 240 7.11 -2.15 11.20
C ALA A 240 7.24 -3.52 10.50
N ASP A 241 6.69 -4.59 11.11
CA ASP A 241 6.64 -5.94 10.51
C ASP A 241 5.86 -5.93 9.18
N LEU A 242 4.75 -5.18 9.12
CA LEU A 242 3.96 -5.03 7.90
C LEU A 242 4.77 -4.33 6.80
N ASN A 243 5.53 -3.27 7.13
CA ASN A 243 6.41 -2.60 6.18
C ASN A 243 7.45 -3.57 5.61
N ALA A 244 8.09 -4.37 6.46
CA ALA A 244 9.08 -5.37 6.03
C ALA A 244 8.43 -6.45 5.12
N HIS A 245 7.22 -6.90 5.45
CA HIS A 245 6.47 -7.83 4.62
C HIS A 245 6.11 -7.21 3.26
N ALA A 246 5.58 -6.00 3.23
CA ALA A 246 5.26 -5.28 1.99
C ALA A 246 6.49 -5.11 1.09
N ASN A 247 7.63 -4.73 1.67
CA ASN A 247 8.89 -4.61 0.93
C ASN A 247 9.36 -5.97 0.37
N SER A 248 9.13 -7.09 1.06
CA SER A 248 9.45 -8.43 0.55
C SER A 248 8.60 -8.84 -0.66
N LEU A 249 7.46 -8.18 -0.86
CA LEU A 249 6.59 -8.35 -2.03
C LEU A 249 6.92 -7.36 -3.17
N GLY A 250 7.85 -6.43 -2.94
CA GLY A 250 8.19 -5.37 -3.88
C GLY A 250 7.27 -4.14 -3.81
N LEU A 251 6.42 -4.06 -2.79
CA LEU A 251 5.56 -2.90 -2.56
C LEU A 251 6.40 -1.76 -1.94
N THR A 252 6.35 -0.58 -2.55
CA THR A 252 7.14 0.60 -2.15
C THR A 252 6.29 1.81 -1.80
N GLY A 253 5.00 1.79 -2.13
CA GLY A 253 4.09 2.87 -1.81
C GLY A 253 2.64 2.44 -1.72
N VAL A 254 1.86 3.17 -0.93
CA VAL A 254 0.44 2.88 -0.68
C VAL A 254 -0.37 4.17 -0.53
N VAL A 255 -1.58 4.19 -1.10
CA VAL A 255 -2.62 5.15 -0.76
C VAL A 255 -3.47 4.52 0.34
N ASN A 256 -3.30 5.01 1.56
CA ASN A 256 -3.88 4.42 2.76
C ASN A 256 -5.19 5.10 3.14
N ALA A 257 -6.29 4.39 2.98
CA ALA A 257 -7.58 4.76 3.55
C ALA A 257 -7.68 4.23 4.98
N GLY A 258 -7.73 5.11 5.98
CA GLY A 258 -7.73 4.66 7.36
C GLY A 258 -8.07 5.77 8.34
N ASN A 259 -8.27 5.39 9.61
CA ASN A 259 -8.48 6.32 10.70
C ASN A 259 -7.18 7.06 11.04
N LEU A 260 -7.31 8.27 11.59
CA LEU A 260 -6.14 9.09 11.97
C LEU A 260 -5.27 8.44 13.03
N ASP A 261 -5.89 7.79 14.03
CA ASP A 261 -5.15 7.16 15.13
C ASP A 261 -4.21 6.06 14.63
N ASP A 262 -4.62 5.31 13.60
CA ASP A 262 -3.78 4.29 12.98
C ASP A 262 -2.63 4.91 12.16
N GLN A 263 -2.83 6.12 11.63
CA GLN A 263 -1.81 6.83 10.85
C GLN A 263 -0.70 7.40 11.73
N GLU A 264 -0.96 7.64 13.02
CA GLU A 264 0.05 8.14 13.96
C GLU A 264 1.25 7.19 14.10
N LEU A 265 1.03 5.88 14.00
CA LEU A 265 2.11 4.89 14.04
C LEU A 265 3.03 4.98 12.82
N ALA A 266 2.46 5.14 11.63
CA ALA A 266 3.26 5.37 10.42
C ALA A 266 4.03 6.70 10.50
N LEU A 267 3.39 7.75 11.03
CA LEU A 267 4.03 9.04 11.30
C LEU A 267 5.15 8.92 12.33
N ARG A 268 4.97 8.10 13.38
CA ARG A 268 6.02 7.81 14.35
C ARG A 268 7.21 7.09 13.71
N LEU A 269 6.97 6.04 12.90
CA LEU A 269 8.04 5.36 12.17
C LEU A 269 8.77 6.32 11.21
N TRP A 270 8.06 7.22 10.54
CA TRP A 270 8.66 8.24 9.70
C TRP A 270 9.56 9.20 10.50
N ARG A 271 9.10 9.69 11.67
CA ARG A 271 9.89 10.58 12.55
C ARG A 271 11.13 9.90 13.11
N GLU A 272 11.09 8.58 13.28
CA GLU A 272 12.20 7.75 13.77
C GLU A 272 13.12 7.24 12.64
N ASP A 273 12.93 7.68 11.37
CA ASP A 273 13.65 7.20 10.18
C ASP A 273 13.53 5.69 9.93
N LYS A 274 12.43 5.08 10.38
CA LYS A 274 12.13 3.65 10.27
C LYS A 274 11.04 3.31 9.24
N LEU A 275 10.43 4.31 8.62
CA LEU A 275 9.45 4.08 7.56
C LEU A 275 10.16 3.66 6.28
N THR A 276 9.77 2.52 5.71
CA THR A 276 10.39 1.92 4.53
C THR A 276 9.45 1.84 3.32
N ILE A 277 8.29 2.48 3.41
CA ILE A 277 7.28 2.54 2.34
C ILE A 277 6.76 3.97 2.20
N ARG A 278 6.43 4.40 0.99
CA ARG A 278 5.78 5.69 0.77
C ARG A 278 4.34 5.64 1.24
N MET A 279 4.05 6.33 2.32
CA MET A 279 2.74 6.38 2.93
C MET A 279 1.97 7.61 2.45
N ARG A 280 0.79 7.40 1.87
CA ARG A 280 -0.12 8.44 1.36
C ARG A 280 -1.48 8.33 2.04
N PRO A 281 -1.60 8.82 3.28
CA PRO A 281 -2.87 8.79 4.01
C PRO A 281 -3.95 9.61 3.33
N LEU A 282 -5.20 9.12 3.44
CA LEU A 282 -6.42 9.86 3.14
C LEU A 282 -7.14 10.20 4.44
N PHE A 283 -7.71 11.38 4.54
CA PHE A 283 -8.58 11.77 5.65
C PHE A 283 -10.04 11.37 5.38
N SER A 284 -10.73 10.88 6.39
CA SER A 284 -12.19 10.80 6.37
C SER A 284 -12.82 12.15 6.75
N ALA A 285 -14.01 12.43 6.23
CA ALA A 285 -14.82 13.59 6.61
C ALA A 285 -16.29 13.28 6.40
N ASP A 286 -17.11 13.42 7.45
CA ASP A 286 -18.55 13.15 7.42
C ASP A 286 -19.35 14.42 7.08
N SER A 287 -18.72 15.59 7.20
CA SER A 287 -19.35 16.89 6.98
C SER A 287 -18.37 17.93 6.42
N PRO A 288 -18.87 19.05 5.83
CA PRO A 288 -18.03 20.19 5.46
C PRO A 288 -17.20 20.73 6.61
N GLN A 289 -17.72 20.71 7.83
CA GLN A 289 -17.05 21.18 9.05
C GLN A 289 -15.84 20.31 9.40
N ASP A 290 -15.92 18.98 9.15
CA ASP A 290 -14.79 18.08 9.32
C ASP A 290 -13.68 18.40 8.34
N VAL A 291 -14.00 18.70 7.08
CA VAL A 291 -13.00 19.12 6.07
C VAL A 291 -12.30 20.39 6.55
N GLU A 292 -13.05 21.41 6.97
CA GLU A 292 -12.47 22.67 7.48
C GLU A 292 -11.56 22.42 8.70
N ALA A 293 -11.98 21.57 9.63
CA ALA A 293 -11.19 21.20 10.80
C ALA A 293 -9.91 20.46 10.41
N ARG A 294 -9.98 19.48 9.49
CA ARG A 294 -8.83 18.73 8.99
C ARG A 294 -7.81 19.63 8.30
N VAL A 295 -8.26 20.51 7.39
CA VAL A 295 -7.41 21.46 6.68
C VAL A 295 -6.73 22.41 7.68
N ARG A 296 -7.47 22.96 8.63
CA ARG A 296 -6.95 23.89 9.64
C ARG A 296 -5.90 23.23 10.53
N ASN A 297 -6.20 22.03 11.03
CA ASN A 297 -5.36 21.34 12.01
C ASN A 297 -4.12 20.71 11.39
N ASN A 298 -4.11 20.47 10.06
CA ASN A 298 -2.98 19.85 9.36
C ASN A 298 -2.16 20.84 8.51
N PHE A 299 -2.26 22.14 8.80
CA PHE A 299 -1.38 23.19 8.26
C PHE A 299 -1.39 23.37 6.75
N SER A 300 -2.44 22.96 6.06
CA SER A 300 -2.48 23.09 4.60
C SER A 300 -3.74 23.79 4.12
N GLN A 301 -3.63 25.06 3.81
CA GLN A 301 -4.66 25.82 3.09
C GLN A 301 -4.53 25.68 1.55
N SER A 302 -3.49 25.01 1.06
CA SER A 302 -3.11 25.01 -0.35
C SER A 302 -3.27 23.65 -1.06
N GLY A 303 -3.96 22.66 -0.48
CA GLY A 303 -4.13 21.34 -1.09
C GLY A 303 -2.84 20.51 -1.20
N ARG A 304 -1.76 20.94 -0.54
CA ARG A 304 -0.49 20.22 -0.49
C ARG A 304 -0.14 19.88 0.95
N ALA A 305 0.04 18.59 1.19
CA ALA A 305 0.26 18.07 2.51
C ALA A 305 1.64 18.42 3.07
N VAL A 306 1.70 18.55 4.39
CA VAL A 306 2.93 18.56 5.16
C VAL A 306 3.53 17.15 5.16
N GLY A 307 4.84 17.05 5.02
CA GLY A 307 5.59 15.80 5.02
C GLY A 307 6.76 15.84 4.04
N ASP A 308 7.19 14.67 3.62
CA ASP A 308 8.25 14.50 2.64
C ASP A 308 7.88 13.42 1.60
N ASP A 309 8.89 12.94 0.88
CA ASP A 309 8.68 11.91 -0.14
C ASP A 309 8.28 10.54 0.43
N LEU A 310 8.52 10.27 1.73
CA LEU A 310 8.11 9.02 2.37
C LEU A 310 6.74 9.11 3.03
N PHE A 311 6.42 10.20 3.71
CA PHE A 311 5.14 10.39 4.37
C PHE A 311 4.52 11.72 3.96
N ARG A 312 3.34 11.66 3.35
CA ARG A 312 2.60 12.86 2.93
C ARG A 312 1.12 12.54 2.80
N VAL A 313 0.26 13.33 3.44
CA VAL A 313 -1.20 13.22 3.26
C VAL A 313 -1.54 13.48 1.80
N ALA A 314 -2.30 12.58 1.17
CA ALA A 314 -2.67 12.71 -0.25
C ALA A 314 -3.97 13.49 -0.45
N GLY A 315 -4.97 13.29 0.40
CA GLY A 315 -6.28 13.90 0.22
C GLY A 315 -7.33 13.35 1.18
N PHE A 316 -8.55 13.18 0.66
CA PHE A 316 -9.70 12.68 1.39
C PHE A 316 -10.24 11.39 0.77
N GLY A 317 -10.76 10.48 1.59
CA GLY A 317 -11.35 9.19 1.22
C GLY A 317 -11.45 8.26 2.42
N GLU A 318 -12.15 7.13 2.33
CA GLU A 318 -12.89 6.65 1.16
C GLU A 318 -14.39 6.97 1.21
N ARG A 319 -14.97 7.08 2.42
CA ARG A 319 -16.40 7.35 2.63
C ARG A 319 -16.57 8.79 3.09
N ILE A 320 -16.86 9.64 2.13
CA ILE A 320 -17.08 11.06 2.38
C ILE A 320 -18.58 11.31 2.56
N GLY A 321 -18.93 12.11 3.56
CA GLY A 321 -20.32 12.37 3.93
C GLY A 321 -20.93 11.30 4.84
N GLY A 322 -20.11 10.39 5.41
CA GLY A 322 -20.50 9.36 6.37
C GLY A 322 -20.48 7.93 5.83
N THR A 323 -21.00 7.00 6.62
CA THR A 323 -20.98 5.55 6.30
C THR A 323 -21.96 5.15 5.20
N ASP A 324 -23.05 5.91 5.01
CA ASP A 324 -23.94 5.76 3.86
C ASP A 324 -23.27 6.35 2.62
N THR A 325 -22.98 5.51 1.63
CA THR A 325 -22.29 5.91 0.41
C THR A 325 -23.10 6.88 -0.46
N MET A 326 -24.41 6.93 -0.29
CA MET A 326 -25.31 7.89 -0.97
C MET A 326 -25.87 8.92 0.00
N SER A 327 -25.11 9.27 1.02
CA SER A 327 -25.48 10.29 2.01
C SER A 327 -25.75 11.65 1.35
N PRO A 328 -26.78 12.38 1.75
CA PRO A 328 -27.01 13.75 1.28
C PRO A 328 -25.88 14.71 1.71
N GLN A 329 -25.03 14.31 2.66
CA GLN A 329 -23.84 15.06 3.06
C GLN A 329 -22.67 14.90 2.09
N PHE A 330 -22.73 13.96 1.14
CA PHE A 330 -21.62 13.72 0.21
C PHE A 330 -21.26 14.97 -0.61
N GLU A 331 -22.23 15.52 -1.38
CA GLU A 331 -21.94 16.64 -2.27
C GLU A 331 -21.46 17.90 -1.53
N PRO A 332 -22.09 18.37 -0.42
CA PRO A 332 -21.58 19.49 0.34
C PRO A 332 -20.16 19.29 0.88
N THR A 333 -19.85 18.07 1.35
CA THR A 333 -18.54 17.72 1.90
C THR A 333 -17.48 17.65 0.79
N ALA A 334 -17.80 17.00 -0.33
CA ALA A 334 -16.94 16.93 -1.50
C ALA A 334 -16.67 18.33 -2.10
N ARG A 335 -17.68 19.20 -2.14
CA ARG A 335 -17.53 20.60 -2.56
C ARG A 335 -16.53 21.37 -1.69
N MET A 336 -16.55 21.13 -0.37
CA MET A 336 -15.58 21.71 0.55
C MET A 336 -14.17 21.18 0.30
N ILE A 337 -14.02 19.90 -0.01
CA ILE A 337 -12.74 19.28 -0.40
C ILE A 337 -12.19 19.96 -1.68
N ALA A 338 -13.04 20.16 -2.70
CA ALA A 338 -12.69 20.86 -3.93
C ALA A 338 -12.27 22.31 -3.68
N LYS A 339 -13.02 23.04 -2.84
CA LYS A 339 -12.73 24.43 -2.46
C LYS A 339 -11.33 24.58 -1.88
N HIS A 340 -10.87 23.59 -1.11
CA HIS A 340 -9.52 23.58 -0.55
C HIS A 340 -8.46 22.96 -1.46
N GLY A 341 -8.81 22.54 -2.67
CA GLY A 341 -7.87 22.01 -3.66
C GLY A 341 -7.31 20.62 -3.34
N TRP A 342 -8.08 19.76 -2.65
CA TRP A 342 -7.65 18.43 -2.25
C TRP A 342 -8.14 17.33 -3.18
N LEU A 343 -7.33 16.25 -3.26
CA LEU A 343 -7.71 14.98 -3.88
C LEU A 343 -8.87 14.34 -3.13
N LEU A 344 -9.74 13.63 -3.88
CA LEU A 344 -10.83 12.82 -3.35
C LEU A 344 -10.80 11.42 -3.98
N GLN A 345 -10.84 10.39 -3.14
CA GLN A 345 -11.22 9.02 -3.53
C GLN A 345 -12.55 8.64 -2.89
N GLN A 346 -13.55 8.28 -3.70
CA GLN A 346 -14.90 7.95 -3.20
C GLN A 346 -15.26 6.50 -3.46
N HIS A 347 -15.69 5.80 -2.39
CA HIS A 347 -16.26 4.46 -2.45
C HIS A 347 -17.49 4.41 -3.37
N SER A 348 -17.52 3.49 -4.36
CA SER A 348 -18.60 3.40 -5.32
C SER A 348 -18.61 2.03 -6.01
N ILE A 349 -19.48 1.13 -5.59
CA ILE A 349 -19.55 -0.27 -6.04
C ILE A 349 -20.67 -0.45 -7.08
N THR A 350 -21.88 -0.01 -6.74
CA THR A 350 -23.08 -0.24 -7.53
C THR A 350 -23.28 0.83 -8.59
N THR A 351 -24.03 0.49 -9.63
CA THR A 351 -24.45 1.44 -10.68
C THR A 351 -25.14 2.68 -10.09
N LYS A 352 -25.98 2.48 -9.07
CA LYS A 352 -26.72 3.57 -8.41
C LYS A 352 -25.78 4.52 -7.65
N GLU A 353 -24.80 3.97 -6.95
CA GLU A 353 -23.76 4.76 -6.30
C GLU A 353 -22.92 5.53 -7.32
N ASN A 354 -22.54 4.87 -8.42
CA ASN A 354 -21.79 5.53 -9.50
C ASN A 354 -22.54 6.73 -10.05
N ASP A 355 -23.85 6.60 -10.33
CA ASP A 355 -24.67 7.70 -10.84
C ASP A 355 -24.76 8.84 -9.84
N PHE A 356 -24.96 8.53 -8.56
CA PHE A 356 -25.05 9.50 -7.48
C PHE A 356 -23.74 10.32 -7.35
N HIS A 357 -22.59 9.65 -7.31
CA HIS A 357 -21.30 10.32 -7.19
C HIS A 357 -20.92 11.12 -8.45
N LEU A 358 -21.21 10.58 -9.64
CA LEU A 358 -20.93 11.27 -10.90
C LEU A 358 -21.76 12.54 -11.08
N GLU A 359 -23.02 12.55 -10.61
CA GLU A 359 -23.84 13.76 -10.66
C GLU A 359 -23.27 14.85 -9.73
N ALA A 360 -22.85 14.48 -8.51
CA ALA A 360 -22.18 15.40 -7.62
C ALA A 360 -20.85 15.92 -8.20
N PHE A 361 -20.04 15.05 -8.83
CA PHE A 361 -18.80 15.47 -9.50
C PHE A 361 -19.06 16.47 -10.63
N ARG A 362 -20.09 16.24 -11.46
CA ARG A 362 -20.52 17.18 -12.51
C ARG A 362 -20.94 18.53 -11.94
N SER A 363 -21.72 18.52 -10.86
CA SER A 363 -22.16 19.73 -10.18
C SER A 363 -20.96 20.54 -9.67
N ILE A 364 -20.02 19.88 -8.99
CA ILE A 364 -18.84 20.53 -8.39
C ILE A 364 -17.85 21.01 -9.48
N ALA A 365 -17.69 20.27 -10.57
CA ALA A 365 -16.78 20.62 -11.67
C ALA A 365 -17.14 21.94 -12.36
N ARG A 366 -18.38 22.44 -12.23
CA ARG A 366 -18.79 23.75 -12.73
C ARG A 366 -18.14 24.92 -11.99
N GLU A 367 -17.70 24.68 -10.76
CA GLU A 367 -17.16 25.72 -9.87
C GLU A 367 -15.67 25.52 -9.56
N TYR A 368 -15.21 24.25 -9.54
CA TYR A 368 -13.86 23.89 -9.12
C TYR A 368 -13.18 22.98 -10.15
N PRO A 369 -11.87 23.12 -10.37
CA PRO A 369 -11.12 22.37 -11.39
C PRO A 369 -10.78 20.94 -10.89
N ILE A 370 -11.79 20.08 -10.70
CA ILE A 370 -11.59 18.71 -10.18
C ILE A 370 -10.70 17.85 -11.09
N ASP A 371 -10.60 18.17 -12.37
CA ASP A 371 -9.67 17.58 -13.34
C ASP A 371 -8.21 17.69 -12.91
N LYS A 372 -7.85 18.75 -12.17
CA LYS A 372 -6.50 18.98 -11.62
C LYS A 372 -6.30 18.40 -10.22
N LEU A 373 -7.39 18.00 -9.56
CA LEU A 373 -7.38 17.50 -8.19
C LEU A 373 -7.29 15.96 -8.10
N ARG A 374 -7.27 15.28 -9.25
CA ARG A 374 -7.20 13.81 -9.37
C ARG A 374 -8.29 13.08 -8.58
N TRP A 375 -9.49 13.61 -8.64
CA TRP A 375 -10.64 12.96 -8.06
C TRP A 375 -10.90 11.61 -8.69
N SER A 376 -11.41 10.66 -7.92
CA SER A 376 -11.65 9.29 -8.39
C SER A 376 -12.80 8.63 -7.67
N ILE A 377 -13.40 7.67 -8.33
CA ILE A 377 -14.20 6.64 -7.68
C ILE A 377 -13.43 5.34 -7.61
N ILE A 378 -13.69 4.55 -6.57
CA ILE A 378 -12.99 3.32 -6.27
C ILE A 378 -13.94 2.12 -6.27
N HIS A 379 -13.38 0.91 -6.35
CA HIS A 379 -13.99 -0.42 -6.47
C HIS A 379 -14.49 -0.75 -7.87
N LEU A 380 -15.47 -0.03 -8.43
CA LEU A 380 -15.84 -0.07 -9.86
C LEU A 380 -16.45 -1.39 -10.37
N GLN A 381 -16.94 -2.29 -9.50
CA GLN A 381 -17.44 -3.60 -9.93
C GLN A 381 -18.55 -3.51 -10.96
N SER A 382 -19.40 -2.49 -10.87
CA SER A 382 -20.57 -2.31 -11.75
C SER A 382 -20.42 -1.19 -12.77
N ILE A 383 -19.20 -0.69 -13.01
CA ILE A 383 -19.00 0.45 -13.91
C ILE A 383 -19.10 0.02 -15.39
N ASP A 384 -19.83 0.79 -16.16
CA ASP A 384 -19.97 0.62 -17.61
C ASP A 384 -19.22 1.68 -18.42
N GLU A 385 -19.25 1.56 -19.73
CA GLU A 385 -18.57 2.47 -20.67
C GLU A 385 -19.05 3.92 -20.56
N ALA A 386 -20.37 4.13 -20.38
CA ALA A 386 -20.95 5.47 -20.29
C ALA A 386 -20.47 6.21 -19.04
N ARG A 387 -20.36 5.49 -17.90
CA ARG A 387 -19.85 6.03 -16.64
C ARG A 387 -18.36 6.24 -16.67
N LEU A 388 -17.60 5.33 -17.27
CA LEU A 388 -16.14 5.52 -17.50
C LEU A 388 -15.88 6.73 -18.39
N LYS A 389 -16.69 6.91 -19.47
CA LYS A 389 -16.59 8.11 -20.30
C LYS A 389 -16.88 9.38 -19.50
N THR A 390 -17.90 9.38 -18.67
CA THR A 390 -18.23 10.52 -17.80
C THR A 390 -17.08 10.87 -16.85
N LEU A 391 -16.51 9.87 -16.16
CA LEU A 391 -15.33 10.08 -15.30
C LEU A 391 -14.15 10.68 -16.09
N LYS A 392 -13.88 10.12 -17.27
CA LYS A 392 -12.80 10.59 -18.13
C LYS A 392 -13.01 12.03 -18.60
N ASP A 393 -14.24 12.40 -19.01
CA ASP A 393 -14.59 13.75 -19.45
C ASP A 393 -14.45 14.77 -18.32
N LEU A 394 -14.65 14.34 -17.07
CA LEU A 394 -14.44 15.14 -15.86
C LEU A 394 -12.95 15.21 -15.43
N GLY A 395 -12.04 14.54 -16.14
CA GLY A 395 -10.63 14.43 -15.74
C GLY A 395 -10.40 13.60 -14.48
N ALA A 396 -11.42 12.89 -14.01
CA ALA A 396 -11.36 12.01 -12.86
C ALA A 396 -10.73 10.64 -13.21
N GLY A 397 -10.29 9.90 -12.18
CA GLY A 397 -9.67 8.59 -12.32
C GLY A 397 -10.56 7.43 -11.88
N ALA A 398 -10.17 6.23 -12.30
CA ALA A 398 -10.80 4.96 -11.96
C ALA A 398 -9.81 4.08 -11.18
N SER A 399 -10.06 3.85 -9.88
CA SER A 399 -9.24 2.96 -9.04
C SER A 399 -9.99 1.67 -8.75
N ALA A 400 -9.57 0.58 -9.39
CA ALA A 400 -10.18 -0.73 -9.20
C ALA A 400 -9.53 -1.48 -8.03
N GLN A 401 -10.31 -2.27 -7.29
CA GLN A 401 -9.80 -3.11 -6.21
C GLN A 401 -10.03 -4.58 -6.49
N THR A 402 -9.06 -5.40 -6.07
CA THR A 402 -9.02 -6.84 -6.39
C THR A 402 -9.61 -7.74 -5.30
N TRP A 403 -10.33 -7.20 -4.32
CA TRP A 403 -10.94 -7.99 -3.24
C TRP A 403 -11.90 -9.09 -3.76
N THR A 404 -12.47 -8.92 -4.94
CA THR A 404 -13.30 -9.95 -5.59
C THR A 404 -12.52 -11.20 -6.00
N TYR A 405 -11.19 -11.20 -5.91
CA TYR A 405 -10.36 -12.41 -5.97
C TYR A 405 -10.82 -13.49 -4.98
N PHE A 406 -11.39 -13.09 -3.84
CA PHE A 406 -11.95 -13.99 -2.83
C PHE A 406 -13.45 -14.30 -3.03
N SER A 407 -14.04 -13.85 -4.12
CA SER A 407 -15.47 -14.01 -4.43
C SER A 407 -15.71 -14.99 -5.57
N ILE A 408 -16.93 -15.52 -5.63
CA ILE A 408 -17.45 -16.25 -6.78
C ILE A 408 -18.17 -15.31 -7.77
N ALA A 409 -18.47 -14.07 -7.37
CA ALA A 409 -18.96 -13.04 -8.25
C ALA A 409 -17.82 -12.51 -9.15
N GLY A 410 -18.18 -11.90 -10.29
CA GLY A 410 -17.22 -11.20 -11.15
C GLY A 410 -16.53 -10.04 -10.45
N GLY A 411 -15.46 -9.55 -11.04
CA GLY A 411 -14.66 -8.44 -10.55
C GLY A 411 -14.86 -7.14 -11.34
N PRO A 412 -14.01 -6.16 -11.06
CA PRO A 412 -13.96 -4.94 -11.86
C PRO A 412 -13.72 -5.27 -13.35
N PRO A 413 -14.31 -4.51 -14.29
CA PRO A 413 -14.14 -4.75 -15.71
C PRO A 413 -12.78 -4.23 -16.22
N PHE A 414 -11.68 -4.89 -15.84
CA PHE A 414 -10.32 -4.41 -16.10
C PHE A 414 -10.04 -4.12 -17.58
N ARG A 415 -10.49 -5.01 -18.50
CA ARG A 415 -10.30 -4.81 -19.94
C ARG A 415 -11.02 -3.54 -20.40
N ARG A 416 -12.28 -3.37 -20.00
CA ARG A 416 -13.07 -2.17 -20.33
C ARG A 416 -12.42 -0.89 -19.76
N ILE A 417 -11.91 -0.94 -18.52
CA ILE A 417 -11.21 0.20 -17.88
C ILE A 417 -9.98 0.58 -18.72
N VAL A 418 -9.14 -0.39 -19.09
CA VAL A 418 -7.94 -0.15 -19.91
C VAL A 418 -8.30 0.39 -21.28
N ASP A 419 -9.27 -0.20 -21.97
CA ASP A 419 -9.71 0.20 -23.32
C ASP A 419 -10.33 1.60 -23.34
N SER A 420 -10.94 2.04 -22.26
CA SER A 420 -11.48 3.40 -22.16
C SER A 420 -10.42 4.49 -22.22
N GLY A 421 -9.16 4.14 -21.94
CA GLY A 421 -8.04 5.07 -21.86
C GLY A 421 -8.18 6.11 -20.74
N ILE A 422 -8.97 5.82 -19.69
CA ILE A 422 -9.07 6.65 -18.48
C ILE A 422 -7.78 6.53 -17.64
N ARG A 423 -7.51 7.52 -16.81
CA ARG A 423 -6.50 7.39 -15.76
C ARG A 423 -6.94 6.32 -14.77
N ALA A 424 -6.22 5.20 -14.75
CA ALA A 424 -6.60 4.04 -13.95
C ALA A 424 -5.42 3.51 -13.13
N GLY A 425 -5.73 2.95 -11.97
CA GLY A 425 -4.82 2.23 -11.10
C GLY A 425 -5.55 1.11 -10.36
N VAL A 426 -4.79 0.27 -9.67
CA VAL A 426 -5.33 -0.86 -8.93
C VAL A 426 -4.77 -0.86 -7.51
N GLY A 427 -5.61 -1.26 -6.57
CA GLY A 427 -5.26 -1.51 -5.18
C GLY A 427 -5.87 -2.81 -4.66
N THR A 428 -5.44 -3.22 -3.47
CA THR A 428 -5.91 -4.46 -2.84
C THR A 428 -7.18 -4.31 -2.04
N ASP A 429 -7.39 -3.16 -1.42
CA ASP A 429 -8.41 -2.96 -0.38
C ASP A 429 -8.20 -3.89 0.84
N SER A 430 -6.92 -4.26 1.12
CA SER A 430 -6.58 -5.22 2.18
C SER A 430 -6.69 -4.56 3.58
N THR A 431 -6.75 -5.36 4.67
CA THR A 431 -6.53 -6.79 4.77
C THR A 431 -7.79 -7.60 5.09
N ASN A 432 -8.85 -6.98 5.57
CA ASN A 432 -10.02 -7.72 6.03
C ASN A 432 -10.78 -8.39 4.88
N VAL A 433 -10.86 -7.72 3.73
CA VAL A 433 -11.63 -8.17 2.57
C VAL A 433 -10.75 -8.75 1.46
N SER A 434 -9.44 -8.50 1.50
CA SER A 434 -8.48 -8.95 0.48
C SER A 434 -7.10 -9.21 1.08
N ALA A 435 -6.23 -9.89 0.32
CA ALA A 435 -4.82 -10.03 0.62
C ALA A 435 -4.06 -8.73 0.34
N LEU A 436 -2.99 -8.49 1.09
CA LEU A 436 -2.05 -7.39 0.81
C LEU A 436 -1.14 -7.71 -0.39
N ASP A 437 -0.97 -8.97 -0.71
CA ASP A 437 -0.03 -9.43 -1.74
C ASP A 437 -0.43 -8.95 -3.15
N PRO A 438 0.36 -8.03 -3.78
CA PRO A 438 0.07 -7.50 -5.11
C PRO A 438 0.15 -8.56 -6.21
N TRP A 439 0.91 -9.65 -6.01
CA TRP A 439 1.06 -10.71 -7.00
C TRP A 439 -0.21 -11.54 -7.16
N LEU A 440 -1.05 -11.64 -6.10
CA LEU A 440 -2.39 -12.21 -6.19
C LEU A 440 -3.33 -11.32 -7.01
N SER A 441 -3.20 -10.00 -6.88
CA SER A 441 -3.93 -9.02 -7.70
C SER A 441 -3.51 -9.11 -9.17
N LEU A 442 -2.20 -9.15 -9.45
CA LEU A 442 -1.65 -9.29 -10.80
C LEU A 442 -2.08 -10.62 -11.44
N PHE A 443 -2.10 -11.71 -10.68
CA PHE A 443 -2.64 -12.99 -11.13
C PHE A 443 -4.12 -12.87 -11.51
N TYR A 444 -4.95 -12.28 -10.64
CA TYR A 444 -6.39 -12.14 -10.89
C TYR A 444 -6.67 -11.29 -12.14
N MET A 445 -6.01 -10.15 -12.29
CA MET A 445 -6.18 -9.27 -13.46
C MET A 445 -5.79 -9.94 -14.78
N THR A 446 -4.77 -10.79 -14.77
CA THR A 446 -4.25 -11.41 -15.99
C THR A 446 -4.93 -12.72 -16.35
N THR A 447 -5.51 -13.42 -15.38
CA THR A 447 -6.13 -14.74 -15.59
C THR A 447 -7.65 -14.74 -15.47
N GLY A 448 -8.23 -13.75 -14.79
CA GLY A 448 -9.66 -13.73 -14.44
C GLY A 448 -10.05 -14.80 -13.40
N ARG A 449 -9.05 -15.50 -12.81
CA ARG A 449 -9.29 -16.61 -11.88
C ARG A 449 -9.24 -16.15 -10.43
N ASN A 450 -10.25 -16.55 -9.66
CA ASN A 450 -10.34 -16.28 -8.23
C ASN A 450 -9.38 -17.17 -7.40
N VAL A 451 -9.43 -17.01 -6.09
CA VAL A 451 -8.55 -17.73 -5.14
C VAL A 451 -8.68 -19.25 -5.24
N ALA A 452 -9.88 -19.78 -5.56
CA ALA A 452 -10.14 -21.19 -5.78
C ALA A 452 -9.78 -21.69 -7.20
N GLY A 453 -9.22 -20.82 -8.05
CA GLY A 453 -8.87 -21.13 -9.44
C GLY A 453 -10.04 -21.08 -10.42
N MET A 454 -11.24 -20.70 -9.99
CA MET A 454 -12.42 -20.57 -10.85
C MET A 454 -12.29 -19.31 -11.72
N LEU A 455 -12.63 -19.43 -13.00
CA LEU A 455 -12.72 -18.28 -13.91
C LEU A 455 -13.99 -17.48 -13.58
N THR A 456 -13.84 -16.38 -12.86
CA THR A 456 -14.95 -15.55 -12.38
C THR A 456 -15.01 -14.17 -13.05
N ASN A 457 -13.96 -13.76 -13.72
CA ASN A 457 -13.88 -12.46 -14.41
C ASN A 457 -13.51 -12.61 -15.90
N ASP A 458 -14.23 -13.51 -16.59
CA ASP A 458 -13.99 -13.82 -18.00
C ASP A 458 -14.22 -12.62 -18.92
N GLY A 459 -13.38 -12.50 -19.96
CA GLY A 459 -13.41 -11.39 -20.91
C GLY A 459 -12.88 -10.06 -20.35
N GLN A 460 -12.44 -10.02 -19.08
CA GLN A 460 -11.87 -8.83 -18.46
C GLN A 460 -10.37 -8.95 -18.19
N GLN A 461 -9.75 -10.03 -18.65
CA GLN A 461 -8.31 -10.23 -18.51
C GLN A 461 -7.53 -9.17 -19.30
N ILE A 462 -6.44 -8.71 -18.72
CA ILE A 462 -5.50 -7.77 -19.33
C ILE A 462 -4.10 -8.40 -19.44
N SER A 463 -3.24 -7.84 -20.28
CA SER A 463 -1.87 -8.32 -20.42
C SER A 463 -1.05 -8.06 -19.14
N ARG A 464 0.04 -8.82 -18.94
CA ARG A 464 0.95 -8.65 -17.80
C ARG A 464 1.56 -7.24 -17.74
N ILE A 465 1.84 -6.64 -18.89
CA ILE A 465 2.36 -5.25 -18.96
C ILE A 465 1.28 -4.24 -18.55
N GLU A 466 0.05 -4.39 -19.02
CA GLU A 466 -1.06 -3.53 -18.61
C GLU A 466 -1.32 -3.63 -17.11
N ALA A 467 -1.34 -4.86 -16.57
CA ALA A 467 -1.51 -5.10 -15.14
C ALA A 467 -0.38 -4.47 -14.31
N LEU A 468 0.88 -4.62 -14.75
CA LEU A 468 2.03 -3.98 -14.11
C LEU A 468 1.90 -2.44 -14.12
N ARG A 469 1.50 -1.85 -15.26
CA ARG A 469 1.29 -0.40 -15.37
C ARG A 469 0.24 0.11 -14.41
N LEU A 470 -0.88 -0.62 -14.24
CA LEU A 470 -1.94 -0.25 -13.30
C LEU A 470 -1.46 -0.32 -11.84
N TYR A 471 -0.53 -1.22 -11.52
CA TYR A 471 0.01 -1.42 -10.18
C TYR A 471 1.31 -0.65 -9.88
N THR A 472 1.73 0.21 -10.79
CA THR A 472 2.93 1.06 -10.66
C THR A 472 2.60 2.53 -10.96
N GLU A 473 2.83 3.02 -12.17
CA GLU A 473 2.59 4.40 -12.57
C GLU A 473 1.09 4.78 -12.48
N GLY A 474 0.21 3.87 -12.85
CA GLY A 474 -1.24 4.07 -12.74
C GLY A 474 -1.69 4.27 -11.30
N ALA A 475 -1.22 3.44 -10.38
CA ALA A 475 -1.54 3.56 -8.96
C ALA A 475 -0.94 4.83 -8.33
N ALA A 476 0.30 5.18 -8.68
CA ALA A 476 0.98 6.37 -8.18
C ALA A 476 0.28 7.68 -8.60
N TRP A 477 -0.51 7.68 -9.67
CA TRP A 477 -1.28 8.84 -10.10
C TRP A 477 -2.27 9.29 -9.01
N PHE A 478 -2.85 8.39 -8.23
CA PHE A 478 -3.85 8.68 -7.20
C PHE A 478 -3.29 9.36 -5.94
N SER A 479 -2.01 9.71 -5.96
CA SER A 479 -1.35 10.46 -4.89
C SER A 479 -0.39 11.53 -5.40
N PHE A 480 -0.46 11.89 -6.68
CA PHE A 480 0.47 12.81 -7.35
C PHE A 480 1.93 12.31 -7.37
N ASP A 481 2.15 11.01 -7.26
CA ASP A 481 3.49 10.41 -7.26
C ASP A 481 3.94 9.88 -8.64
N ASP A 482 3.08 9.82 -9.65
CA ASP A 482 3.38 9.31 -11.00
C ASP A 482 4.51 10.06 -11.72
N HIS A 483 4.77 11.32 -11.34
CA HIS A 483 5.92 12.08 -11.81
C HIS A 483 7.23 11.72 -11.09
N HIS A 484 7.13 10.99 -9.99
CA HIS A 484 8.26 10.70 -9.10
C HIS A 484 8.61 9.21 -9.02
N VAL A 485 7.66 8.30 -9.22
CA VAL A 485 7.84 6.84 -9.14
C VAL A 485 7.07 6.11 -10.23
N GLY A 486 7.08 4.79 -10.24
CA GLY A 486 6.22 3.92 -11.04
C GLY A 486 6.72 3.61 -12.45
N SER A 487 7.85 4.17 -12.89
CA SER A 487 8.51 3.81 -14.16
C SER A 487 10.00 4.14 -14.14
N PHE A 488 10.77 3.49 -15.02
CA PHE A 488 12.21 3.73 -15.14
C PHE A 488 12.49 4.91 -16.08
N VAL A 489 12.42 6.11 -15.54
CA VAL A 489 12.66 7.38 -16.23
C VAL A 489 13.64 8.21 -15.40
N GLU A 490 14.57 8.88 -16.09
CA GLU A 490 15.54 9.78 -15.47
C GLU A 490 14.84 10.86 -14.63
N GLY A 491 15.40 11.16 -13.46
CA GLY A 491 14.85 12.09 -12.48
C GLY A 491 13.85 11.50 -11.50
N LYS A 492 13.23 10.34 -11.80
CA LYS A 492 12.36 9.63 -10.84
C LYS A 492 13.15 9.01 -9.70
N TYR A 493 12.51 8.78 -8.57
CA TYR A 493 13.10 8.01 -7.47
C TYR A 493 13.36 6.57 -7.90
N ALA A 494 14.45 6.03 -7.42
CA ALA A 494 14.81 4.62 -7.60
C ALA A 494 14.03 3.74 -6.62
N ASP A 495 12.73 3.67 -6.84
CA ASP A 495 11.84 2.71 -6.21
C ASP A 495 11.69 1.52 -7.15
N LEU A 496 12.16 0.35 -6.73
CA LEU A 496 12.18 -0.84 -7.58
C LEU A 496 12.19 -2.15 -6.79
N ALA A 497 11.80 -3.23 -7.45
CA ALA A 497 11.87 -4.59 -6.94
C ALA A 497 12.56 -5.51 -7.95
N VAL A 498 13.59 -6.23 -7.50
CA VAL A 498 14.21 -7.33 -8.23
C VAL A 498 13.47 -8.60 -7.88
N LEU A 499 12.93 -9.28 -8.88
CA LEU A 499 12.00 -10.37 -8.68
C LEU A 499 12.69 -11.74 -8.56
N SER A 500 12.09 -12.63 -7.79
CA SER A 500 12.51 -14.04 -7.69
C SER A 500 12.34 -14.80 -9.00
N HIS A 501 11.36 -14.41 -9.82
CA HIS A 501 11.03 -15.03 -11.12
C HIS A 501 10.77 -13.96 -12.18
N ASP A 502 10.90 -14.33 -13.45
CA ASP A 502 10.54 -13.43 -14.55
C ASP A 502 9.02 -13.34 -14.72
N TYR A 503 8.41 -12.30 -14.18
CA TYR A 503 6.97 -12.06 -14.24
C TYR A 503 6.36 -12.17 -15.65
N LEU A 504 7.11 -11.78 -16.69
CA LEU A 504 6.59 -11.77 -18.06
C LEU A 504 6.49 -13.16 -18.68
N THR A 505 7.29 -14.12 -18.24
CA THR A 505 7.43 -15.42 -18.92
C THR A 505 7.04 -16.64 -18.07
N VAL A 506 6.97 -16.48 -16.74
CA VAL A 506 6.57 -17.60 -15.87
C VAL A 506 5.17 -18.14 -16.17
N PRO A 507 4.89 -19.42 -15.91
CA PRO A 507 3.54 -19.95 -15.89
C PRO A 507 2.61 -19.13 -14.98
N GLU A 508 1.34 -18.98 -15.34
CA GLU A 508 0.36 -18.16 -14.60
C GLU A 508 0.36 -18.46 -13.10
N GLN A 509 0.36 -19.73 -12.71
CA GLN A 509 0.32 -20.13 -11.30
C GLN A 509 1.55 -19.66 -10.51
N THR A 510 2.69 -19.47 -11.17
CA THR A 510 3.93 -18.99 -10.55
C THR A 510 3.81 -17.50 -10.17
N ILE A 511 2.97 -16.72 -10.87
CA ILE A 511 2.75 -15.29 -10.55
C ILE A 511 2.39 -15.12 -9.07
N ARG A 512 1.54 -16.00 -8.51
CA ARG A 512 1.11 -15.96 -7.11
C ARG A 512 2.24 -16.25 -6.10
N LYS A 513 3.40 -16.73 -6.57
CA LYS A 513 4.56 -17.09 -5.73
C LYS A 513 5.76 -16.14 -5.92
N ILE A 514 5.63 -15.12 -6.77
CA ILE A 514 6.69 -14.12 -6.97
C ILE A 514 6.91 -13.33 -5.68
N GLU A 515 8.18 -13.11 -5.35
CA GLU A 515 8.66 -12.26 -4.26
C GLU A 515 9.73 -11.30 -4.79
N SER A 516 9.98 -10.24 -4.08
CA SER A 516 11.17 -9.44 -4.29
C SER A 516 12.35 -10.05 -3.55
N VAL A 517 13.48 -10.18 -4.22
CA VAL A 517 14.75 -10.59 -3.58
C VAL A 517 15.62 -9.39 -3.22
N LEU A 518 15.32 -8.23 -3.80
CA LEU A 518 15.94 -6.94 -3.47
C LEU A 518 14.93 -5.82 -3.75
N THR A 519 14.59 -5.03 -2.74
CA THR A 519 13.69 -3.87 -2.90
C THR A 519 14.40 -2.60 -2.49
N LEU A 520 14.31 -1.58 -3.33
CA LEU A 520 14.81 -0.24 -3.06
C LEU A 520 13.64 0.75 -2.98
N VAL A 521 13.75 1.68 -2.01
CA VAL A 521 12.87 2.87 -1.89
C VAL A 521 13.75 4.10 -1.83
N GLY A 522 13.62 4.98 -2.82
CA GLY A 522 14.48 6.15 -2.95
C GLY A 522 15.97 5.77 -2.98
N GLY A 523 16.32 4.69 -3.69
CA GLY A 523 17.69 4.18 -3.79
C GLY A 523 18.25 3.49 -2.54
N LYS A 524 17.50 3.47 -1.42
CA LYS A 524 17.89 2.74 -0.20
C LYS A 524 17.39 1.30 -0.26
N VAL A 525 18.23 0.33 0.06
CA VAL A 525 17.83 -1.06 0.20
C VAL A 525 16.96 -1.20 1.44
N VAL A 526 15.70 -1.59 1.26
CA VAL A 526 14.73 -1.81 2.35
C VAL A 526 14.42 -3.29 2.56
N HIS A 527 14.71 -4.12 1.57
CA HIS A 527 14.61 -5.58 1.65
C HIS A 527 15.69 -6.23 0.80
N ALA A 528 16.33 -7.28 1.32
CA ALA A 528 17.29 -8.10 0.58
C ALA A 528 17.32 -9.52 1.15
N THR A 529 17.27 -10.51 0.24
CA THR A 529 17.46 -11.93 0.53
C THR A 529 18.53 -12.51 -0.39
N SER A 530 18.88 -13.80 -0.28
CA SER A 530 19.83 -14.43 -1.18
C SER A 530 19.42 -14.24 -2.65
N PRO A 531 20.33 -13.86 -3.56
CA PRO A 531 21.77 -13.70 -3.35
C PRO A 531 22.19 -12.29 -2.85
N PHE A 532 21.27 -11.39 -2.56
CA PHE A 532 21.53 -9.99 -2.23
C PHE A 532 21.61 -9.71 -0.72
N SER A 533 21.65 -10.72 0.13
CA SER A 533 21.62 -10.56 1.60
C SER A 533 22.72 -9.65 2.15
N ALA A 534 23.88 -9.57 1.47
CA ALA A 534 24.99 -8.71 1.85
C ALA A 534 24.68 -7.19 1.71
N TYR A 535 23.61 -6.82 1.01
CA TYR A 535 23.20 -5.44 0.80
C TYR A 535 22.12 -4.98 1.81
N ARG A 536 21.67 -5.87 2.67
CA ARG A 536 20.70 -5.54 3.73
C ARG A 536 21.29 -4.50 4.67
N ALA A 537 20.58 -3.37 4.86
CA ALA A 537 20.98 -2.29 5.76
C ALA A 537 20.88 -2.70 7.24
#